data_d4bc8f72282e5571af4d557d3f64237b
#
_entry.id   d4bc8f72282e5571af4d557d3f64237b
#
_cell.length_a   1.000
_cell.length_b   1.000
_cell.length_c   1.000
_cell.angle_alpha   90.00
_cell.angle_beta   90.00
_cell.angle_gamma   90.00
#
_symmetry.space_group_name_H-M   'P 1'
#
loop_
_entity.id
_entity.type
_entity.pdbx_description
1 polymer ?
#
loop_
_entity_poly.entity_id
_entity_poly.type
_entity_poly.pdbx_seq_one_letter_code
_entity_poly.pdbx_strand_id
1 'polypeptide(L)'
;MSIIKKTIVSAVCGMALLPLAASAQGWPSQYKGVMLQGFYWDSFEDSQWTKLENQADELAPYFKLVWIPQSAYCGGKSMGYNPLYWFSNYNSSFGTEAQLRSMIGTFKQKGIGTIADVVINHRGTLKNWFDFPVETYNGKTYQMYSTDVCANDDSGKAATQAQKQGVSLSKNKDSGEDWSGMRDLDHNSANVQSCVKDYLHMLLNDFGYAGFRYDMTKGYSAKFTGIYNTDAKPEYSVGEYWDGNKSVLMNWLNGTKVDGKIQSATFDFAIRYTIRDAANNGNWAKLADGGLATNDTYKRYAVTFIENHDTEKRSNSAQDPIRKDTLAAYGYLLAASGTPCVFYKHWIDHKADLKNMILLRNRAGIHNESKMSKIQAETGLYVFSSTGTDGELCVAVGSKANKYTAPAGYALAAEGYHWRYFLDTKQETAWPSLPSGVYYNEPEVTLRAISAASDARVVYTLDGSEPTVSSAQVANGDKVILPSGNITLKVGVLAGGRVSHVHTKFASSRHIR
;
A
#
# COMPACT_ATOMS: atom_id res chain seq x y z
N MET A 1 -60.28 7.64 -46.25
CA MET A 1 -58.90 7.13 -46.52
C MET A 1 -57.95 7.81 -45.53
N SER A 2 -57.58 7.12 -44.48
CA SER A 2 -56.69 7.62 -43.43
C SER A 2 -55.36 6.88 -43.52
N ILE A 3 -54.30 7.64 -43.75
CA ILE A 3 -52.95 7.12 -43.90
C ILE A 3 -52.27 7.09 -42.50
N ILE A 4 -52.08 5.88 -41.98
CA ILE A 4 -51.35 5.65 -40.73
C ILE A 4 -49.84 5.71 -41.03
N LYS A 5 -49.15 6.74 -40.54
CA LYS A 5 -47.65 6.78 -40.57
C LYS A 5 -47.13 5.87 -39.44
N LYS A 6 -46.42 4.80 -39.78
CA LYS A 6 -45.64 3.99 -38.87
C LYS A 6 -44.28 4.69 -38.62
N THR A 7 -44.05 5.10 -37.39
CA THR A 7 -42.77 5.57 -36.92
C THR A 7 -41.92 4.36 -36.51
N ILE A 8 -40.81 4.11 -37.19
CA ILE A 8 -39.85 3.10 -36.84
C ILE A 8 -38.88 3.74 -35.82
N VAL A 9 -38.93 3.26 -34.58
CA VAL A 9 -37.96 3.62 -33.54
C VAL A 9 -36.80 2.64 -33.68
N SER A 10 -35.67 3.10 -34.21
CA SER A 10 -34.41 2.35 -34.20
C SER A 10 -33.80 2.44 -32.82
N ALA A 11 -33.81 1.34 -32.06
CA ALA A 11 -33.06 1.19 -30.83
C ALA A 11 -31.58 0.98 -31.20
N VAL A 12 -30.74 1.99 -31.02
CA VAL A 12 -29.30 1.86 -31.05
C VAL A 12 -28.87 1.21 -29.75
N CYS A 13 -28.56 -0.09 -29.83
CA CYS A 13 -27.95 -0.81 -28.72
C CYS A 13 -26.47 -0.38 -28.64
N GLY A 14 -26.18 0.56 -27.74
CA GLY A 14 -24.80 0.95 -27.43
C GLY A 14 -24.10 -0.20 -26.72
N MET A 15 -23.30 -0.98 -27.44
CA MET A 15 -22.31 -1.87 -26.84
C MET A 15 -21.29 -0.99 -26.11
N ALA A 16 -21.39 -0.92 -24.79
CA ALA A 16 -20.28 -0.44 -23.96
C ALA A 16 -19.10 -1.40 -24.17
N LEU A 17 -18.11 -0.95 -24.89
CA LEU A 17 -16.79 -1.57 -24.92
C LEU A 17 -16.24 -1.46 -23.49
N LEU A 18 -16.35 -2.53 -22.71
CA LEU A 18 -15.57 -2.68 -21.49
C LEU A 18 -14.08 -2.62 -21.94
N PRO A 19 -13.27 -1.75 -21.33
CA PRO A 19 -11.85 -1.78 -21.60
C PRO A 19 -11.35 -3.19 -21.27
N LEU A 20 -10.75 -3.88 -22.24
CA LEU A 20 -9.93 -5.06 -21.95
C LEU A 20 -8.92 -4.61 -20.90
N ALA A 21 -9.05 -5.12 -19.68
CA ALA A 21 -8.03 -4.96 -18.67
C ALA A 21 -6.73 -5.45 -19.27
N ALA A 22 -5.80 -4.53 -19.56
CA ALA A 22 -4.45 -4.91 -19.93
C ALA A 22 -3.95 -5.81 -18.81
N SER A 23 -3.61 -7.06 -19.11
CA SER A 23 -3.14 -8.03 -18.11
C SER A 23 -2.05 -7.35 -17.29
N ALA A 24 -2.30 -7.19 -15.99
CA ALA A 24 -1.36 -6.52 -15.11
C ALA A 24 -0.05 -7.30 -15.13
N GLN A 25 1.01 -6.70 -15.63
CA GLN A 25 2.36 -7.26 -15.62
C GLN A 25 2.95 -7.04 -14.24
N GLY A 26 2.60 -7.92 -13.29
CA GLY A 26 3.09 -7.85 -11.92
C GLY A 26 2.55 -6.67 -11.09
N TRP A 27 2.50 -5.49 -11.68
CA TRP A 27 1.95 -4.26 -11.07
C TRP A 27 1.42 -3.31 -12.15
N PRO A 28 0.26 -2.64 -11.94
CA PRO A 28 -0.30 -1.73 -12.94
C PRO A 28 0.63 -0.54 -13.26
N SER A 29 0.67 -0.14 -14.54
CA SER A 29 1.36 1.07 -14.97
C SER A 29 0.58 2.31 -14.52
N GLN A 30 1.28 3.41 -14.23
CA GLN A 30 0.71 4.69 -13.78
C GLN A 30 -0.25 4.55 -12.59
N TYR A 31 0.03 3.59 -11.71
CA TYR A 31 -0.80 3.33 -10.54
C TYR A 31 -0.68 4.45 -9.51
N LYS A 32 -1.78 5.12 -9.21
CA LYS A 32 -1.86 6.27 -8.29
C LYS A 32 -2.12 5.86 -6.84
N GLY A 33 -2.58 4.63 -6.61
CA GLY A 33 -3.03 4.16 -5.30
C GLY A 33 -1.92 4.11 -4.25
N VAL A 34 -2.34 4.21 -3.00
CA VAL A 34 -1.53 3.97 -1.81
C VAL A 34 -2.00 2.67 -1.18
N MET A 35 -1.06 1.84 -0.72
CA MET A 35 -1.35 0.62 0.03
C MET A 35 -1.25 0.88 1.53
N LEU A 36 -2.11 0.25 2.32
CA LEU A 36 -1.98 0.13 3.77
C LEU A 36 -1.54 -1.29 4.10
N GLN A 37 -0.47 -1.45 4.86
CA GLN A 37 -0.26 -2.69 5.61
C GLN A 37 -1.18 -2.63 6.83
N GLY A 38 -2.30 -3.38 6.80
CA GLY A 38 -3.39 -3.30 7.79
C GLY A 38 -3.10 -4.01 9.13
N PHE A 39 -1.82 -4.23 9.45
CA PHE A 39 -1.40 -4.91 10.66
C PHE A 39 0.03 -4.53 11.08
N TYR A 40 0.38 -4.89 12.30
CA TYR A 40 1.73 -4.89 12.86
C TYR A 40 1.96 -6.19 13.64
N TRP A 41 3.18 -6.47 14.08
CA TRP A 41 3.48 -7.71 14.79
C TRP A 41 2.68 -7.79 16.11
N ASP A 42 2.02 -8.92 16.34
CA ASP A 42 1.11 -9.18 17.48
C ASP A 42 -0.16 -8.31 17.52
N SER A 43 -0.58 -7.71 16.39
CA SER A 43 -1.79 -6.88 16.28
C SER A 43 -3.10 -7.69 16.29
N PHE A 44 -3.15 -8.81 17.00
CA PHE A 44 -4.29 -9.72 17.04
C PHE A 44 -5.62 -9.04 17.42
N GLU A 45 -5.55 -8.02 18.30
CA GLU A 45 -6.73 -7.28 18.70
C GLU A 45 -7.10 -6.16 17.72
N ASP A 46 -6.10 -5.47 17.16
CA ASP A 46 -6.34 -4.30 16.34
C ASP A 46 -6.60 -4.62 14.87
N SER A 47 -6.08 -5.76 14.38
CA SER A 47 -6.23 -6.22 13.01
C SER A 47 -7.26 -7.33 12.83
N GLN A 48 -8.20 -7.50 13.77
CA GLN A 48 -9.33 -8.39 13.58
C GLN A 48 -10.13 -8.00 12.33
N TRP A 49 -10.63 -8.99 11.59
CA TRP A 49 -11.34 -8.76 10.33
C TRP A 49 -12.50 -7.78 10.49
N THR A 50 -13.26 -7.90 11.58
CA THR A 50 -14.36 -6.98 11.89
C THR A 50 -13.89 -5.56 12.20
N LYS A 51 -12.74 -5.40 12.84
CA LYS A 51 -12.18 -4.07 13.14
C LYS A 51 -11.63 -3.38 11.89
N LEU A 52 -11.00 -4.13 11.01
CA LEU A 52 -10.56 -3.61 9.71
C LEU A 52 -11.75 -3.26 8.83
N GLU A 53 -12.78 -4.12 8.78
CA GLU A 53 -14.01 -3.88 8.04
C GLU A 53 -14.71 -2.59 8.48
N ASN A 54 -14.83 -2.37 9.78
CA ASN A 54 -15.45 -1.17 10.36
C ASN A 54 -14.73 0.14 10.00
N GLN A 55 -13.49 0.07 9.55
CA GLN A 55 -12.71 1.23 9.09
C GLN A 55 -12.85 1.49 7.58
N ALA A 56 -13.59 0.68 6.83
CA ALA A 56 -13.65 0.75 5.36
C ALA A 56 -14.01 2.15 4.84
N ASP A 57 -14.98 2.82 5.45
CA ASP A 57 -15.38 4.19 5.07
C ASP A 57 -14.28 5.23 5.35
N GLU A 58 -13.52 5.06 6.44
CA GLU A 58 -12.38 5.93 6.75
C GLU A 58 -11.21 5.69 5.80
N LEU A 59 -10.96 4.43 5.41
CA LEU A 59 -9.81 4.04 4.60
C LEU A 59 -9.99 4.35 3.11
N ALA A 60 -11.19 4.18 2.56
CA ALA A 60 -11.48 4.24 1.13
C ALA A 60 -11.03 5.53 0.41
N PRO A 61 -11.11 6.74 1.01
CA PRO A 61 -10.60 7.97 0.39
C PRO A 61 -9.09 8.01 0.23
N TYR A 62 -8.35 7.21 1.01
CA TYR A 62 -6.88 7.31 1.13
C TYR A 62 -6.17 6.10 0.54
N PHE A 63 -6.70 4.89 0.73
CA PHE A 63 -6.06 3.64 0.34
C PHE A 63 -6.83 2.93 -0.75
N LYS A 64 -6.10 2.41 -1.75
CA LYS A 64 -6.67 1.57 -2.80
C LYS A 64 -6.36 0.09 -2.60
N LEU A 65 -5.41 -0.22 -1.73
CA LEU A 65 -5.04 -1.57 -1.35
C LEU A 65 -4.86 -1.66 0.16
N VAL A 66 -5.28 -2.78 0.74
CA VAL A 66 -4.98 -3.16 2.13
C VAL A 66 -4.36 -4.55 2.13
N TRP A 67 -3.10 -4.64 2.54
CA TRP A 67 -2.42 -5.90 2.80
C TRP A 67 -2.75 -6.35 4.22
N ILE A 68 -3.28 -7.58 4.35
CA ILE A 68 -3.70 -8.18 5.61
C ILE A 68 -2.80 -9.37 5.98
N PRO A 69 -2.77 -9.78 7.27
CA PRO A 69 -2.01 -10.97 7.67
C PRO A 69 -2.45 -12.23 6.90
N GLN A 70 -1.58 -13.24 6.86
CA GLN A 70 -1.94 -14.55 6.36
C GLN A 70 -3.21 -15.05 7.07
N SER A 71 -4.20 -15.47 6.31
CA SER A 71 -5.58 -15.56 6.78
C SER A 71 -6.02 -16.96 7.18
N ALA A 72 -5.27 -18.02 6.85
CA ALA A 72 -5.60 -19.39 7.28
C ALA A 72 -5.07 -19.70 8.69
N TYR A 73 -5.61 -20.74 9.30
CA TYR A 73 -5.21 -21.20 10.63
C TYR A 73 -3.78 -21.78 10.64
N CYS A 74 -2.97 -21.37 11.59
CA CYS A 74 -1.56 -21.72 11.71
C CYS A 74 -1.19 -22.32 13.07
N GLY A 75 -2.11 -23.01 13.74
CA GLY A 75 -1.81 -23.70 14.99
C GLY A 75 -1.81 -22.79 16.22
N GLY A 76 -2.95 -22.22 16.60
CA GLY A 76 -3.09 -21.36 17.78
C GLY A 76 -2.97 -19.87 17.44
N LYS A 77 -2.57 -19.05 18.41
CA LYS A 77 -2.39 -17.61 18.23
C LYS A 77 -1.10 -17.34 17.44
N SER A 78 -1.23 -16.91 16.20
CA SER A 78 -0.13 -16.79 15.23
C SER A 78 -0.36 -15.64 14.25
N MET A 79 0.72 -14.98 13.84
CA MET A 79 0.69 -14.00 12.73
C MET A 79 0.48 -14.64 11.35
N GLY A 80 0.61 -15.97 11.25
CA GLY A 80 0.32 -16.70 10.01
C GLY A 80 1.54 -17.25 9.26
N TYR A 81 2.76 -16.97 9.72
CA TYR A 81 3.98 -17.36 8.99
C TYR A 81 4.40 -18.83 9.20
N ASN A 82 3.57 -19.62 9.88
CA ASN A 82 3.71 -21.08 10.00
C ASN A 82 2.51 -21.78 9.35
N PRO A 83 2.31 -21.69 8.02
CA PRO A 83 1.06 -22.12 7.37
C PRO A 83 0.87 -23.64 7.50
N LEU A 84 -0.19 -24.05 8.20
CA LEU A 84 -0.64 -25.46 8.25
C LEU A 84 -1.62 -25.76 7.12
N TYR A 85 -2.55 -24.86 6.86
CA TYR A 85 -3.62 -25.02 5.90
C TYR A 85 -3.50 -23.98 4.79
N TRP A 86 -3.83 -24.41 3.56
CA TRP A 86 -3.95 -23.52 2.40
C TRP A 86 -5.38 -23.48 1.86
N PHE A 87 -6.09 -24.63 1.89
CA PHE A 87 -7.40 -24.78 1.26
C PHE A 87 -8.56 -24.84 2.25
N SER A 88 -8.27 -25.12 3.50
CA SER A 88 -9.28 -25.30 4.54
C SER A 88 -8.89 -24.53 5.80
N ASN A 89 -9.88 -24.35 6.69
CA ASN A 89 -9.70 -23.74 8.01
C ASN A 89 -9.15 -22.31 7.99
N TYR A 90 -10.00 -21.37 7.64
CA TYR A 90 -9.74 -19.94 7.71
C TYR A 90 -10.20 -19.27 9.02
N ASN A 91 -10.40 -20.05 10.08
CA ASN A 91 -10.62 -19.52 11.43
C ASN A 91 -9.27 -19.25 12.08
N SER A 92 -8.75 -18.07 11.88
CA SER A 92 -7.40 -17.65 12.30
C SER A 92 -7.40 -16.80 13.57
N SER A 93 -6.23 -16.31 13.96
CA SER A 93 -6.08 -15.38 15.08
C SER A 93 -6.78 -14.04 14.87
N PHE A 94 -7.18 -13.71 13.65
CA PHE A 94 -7.78 -12.44 13.27
C PHE A 94 -9.30 -12.51 13.07
N GLY A 95 -9.89 -13.70 13.16
CA GLY A 95 -11.33 -13.90 13.05
C GLY A 95 -11.71 -15.17 12.27
N THR A 96 -13.01 -15.34 12.05
CA THR A 96 -13.56 -16.47 11.31
C THR A 96 -13.49 -16.24 9.80
N GLU A 97 -13.62 -17.33 9.01
CA GLU A 97 -13.73 -17.25 7.55
C GLU A 97 -14.88 -16.35 7.09
N ALA A 98 -16.04 -16.45 7.75
CA ALA A 98 -17.18 -15.59 7.41
C ALA A 98 -16.88 -14.09 7.59
N GLN A 99 -16.16 -13.73 8.65
CA GLN A 99 -15.73 -12.35 8.91
C GLN A 99 -14.69 -11.89 7.87
N LEU A 100 -13.74 -12.76 7.50
CA LEU A 100 -12.77 -12.48 6.44
C LEU A 100 -13.46 -12.19 5.11
N ARG A 101 -14.40 -13.03 4.70
CA ARG A 101 -15.17 -12.86 3.46
C ARG A 101 -16.02 -11.59 3.47
N SER A 102 -16.63 -11.26 4.62
CA SER A 102 -17.39 -10.02 4.81
C SER A 102 -16.49 -8.80 4.61
N MET A 103 -15.33 -8.77 5.28
CA MET A 103 -14.36 -7.67 5.18
C MET A 103 -13.86 -7.48 3.73
N ILE A 104 -13.47 -8.57 3.05
CA ILE A 104 -13.02 -8.50 1.64
C ILE A 104 -14.13 -7.94 0.75
N GLY A 105 -15.38 -8.42 0.95
CA GLY A 105 -16.55 -7.94 0.22
C GLY A 105 -16.83 -6.45 0.45
N THR A 106 -16.78 -6.00 1.70
CA THR A 106 -16.96 -4.59 2.07
C THR A 106 -15.86 -3.72 1.48
N PHE A 107 -14.60 -4.12 1.58
CA PHE A 107 -13.48 -3.40 0.99
C PHE A 107 -13.66 -3.25 -0.52
N LYS A 108 -13.99 -4.34 -1.21
CA LYS A 108 -14.24 -4.33 -2.66
C LYS A 108 -15.37 -3.36 -3.05
N GLN A 109 -16.48 -3.33 -2.30
CA GLN A 109 -17.58 -2.39 -2.52
C GLN A 109 -17.16 -0.92 -2.34
N LYS A 110 -16.17 -0.66 -1.47
CA LYS A 110 -15.59 0.67 -1.23
C LYS A 110 -14.43 1.01 -2.18
N GLY A 111 -14.12 0.15 -3.14
CA GLY A 111 -13.02 0.35 -4.09
C GLY A 111 -11.63 0.14 -3.48
N ILE A 112 -11.54 -0.69 -2.45
CA ILE A 112 -10.29 -1.13 -1.81
C ILE A 112 -10.04 -2.58 -2.20
N GLY A 113 -8.88 -2.88 -2.82
CA GLY A 113 -8.42 -4.24 -3.06
C GLY A 113 -7.75 -4.82 -1.82
N THR A 114 -8.05 -6.06 -1.47
CA THR A 114 -7.37 -6.78 -0.38
C THR A 114 -6.21 -7.58 -0.94
N ILE A 115 -5.02 -7.45 -0.33
CA ILE A 115 -3.82 -8.20 -0.70
C ILE A 115 -3.62 -9.33 0.32
N ALA A 116 -3.61 -10.56 -0.19
CA ALA A 116 -3.33 -11.74 0.62
C ALA A 116 -1.84 -11.86 0.93
N ASP A 117 -1.50 -12.20 2.17
CA ASP A 117 -0.15 -12.63 2.54
C ASP A 117 0.00 -14.13 2.21
N VAL A 118 0.87 -14.44 1.25
CA VAL A 118 1.04 -15.78 0.67
C VAL A 118 2.36 -16.38 1.10
N VAL A 119 2.29 -17.34 2.01
CA VAL A 119 3.46 -18.06 2.57
C VAL A 119 3.57 -19.41 1.87
N ILE A 120 4.43 -19.50 0.85
CA ILE A 120 4.61 -20.71 0.03
C ILE A 120 6.05 -21.22 -0.01
N ASN A 121 7.01 -20.48 0.57
CA ASN A 121 8.37 -20.96 0.69
C ASN A 121 8.42 -22.27 1.50
N HIS A 122 7.72 -22.28 2.61
CA HIS A 122 7.75 -23.36 3.59
C HIS A 122 6.34 -23.68 4.10
N ARG A 123 6.22 -24.82 4.76
CA ARG A 123 4.97 -25.26 5.34
C ARG A 123 5.15 -25.92 6.70
N GLY A 124 4.21 -25.68 7.61
CA GLY A 124 4.12 -26.37 8.90
C GLY A 124 3.57 -27.77 8.77
N THR A 125 3.79 -28.58 9.79
CA THR A 125 3.33 -29.96 9.93
C THR A 125 2.57 -30.15 11.24
N LEU A 126 1.79 -31.23 11.39
CA LEU A 126 0.91 -31.41 12.54
C LEU A 126 1.66 -31.90 13.80
N LYS A 127 2.34 -33.03 13.72
CA LYS A 127 2.97 -33.70 14.88
C LYS A 127 4.43 -34.10 14.65
N ASN A 128 4.77 -34.42 13.41
CA ASN A 128 6.13 -34.83 13.06
C ASN A 128 6.63 -34.03 11.85
N TRP A 129 7.82 -34.37 11.36
CA TRP A 129 8.50 -33.58 10.31
C TRP A 129 7.81 -33.61 8.95
N PHE A 130 6.91 -34.57 8.67
CA PHE A 130 6.36 -34.76 7.32
C PHE A 130 4.87 -35.09 7.31
N ASP A 131 4.17 -34.94 8.43
CA ASP A 131 2.72 -35.18 8.52
C ASP A 131 1.93 -33.91 8.14
N PHE A 132 2.06 -33.51 6.88
CA PHE A 132 1.30 -32.40 6.35
C PHE A 132 -0.22 -32.69 6.40
N PRO A 133 -1.05 -31.68 6.68
CA PRO A 133 -2.50 -31.83 6.63
C PRO A 133 -2.97 -32.33 5.26
N VAL A 134 -3.97 -33.22 5.28
CA VAL A 134 -4.77 -33.55 4.10
C VAL A 134 -5.91 -32.55 4.02
N GLU A 135 -6.05 -31.88 2.90
CA GLU A 135 -7.07 -30.85 2.69
C GLU A 135 -7.95 -31.20 1.48
N THR A 136 -9.19 -30.76 1.50
CA THR A 136 -10.11 -30.94 0.37
C THR A 136 -10.71 -29.58 -0.03
N TYR A 137 -10.64 -29.26 -1.32
CA TYR A 137 -11.24 -28.07 -1.89
C TYR A 137 -11.81 -28.40 -3.27
N ASN A 138 -13.06 -28.00 -3.54
CA ASN A 138 -13.78 -28.26 -4.79
C ASN A 138 -13.71 -29.73 -5.25
N GLY A 139 -13.83 -30.67 -4.33
CA GLY A 139 -13.81 -32.11 -4.60
C GLY A 139 -12.44 -32.71 -4.93
N LYS A 140 -11.38 -31.92 -4.91
CA LYS A 140 -9.98 -32.37 -5.07
C LYS A 140 -9.28 -32.42 -3.71
N THR A 141 -8.47 -33.44 -3.50
CA THR A 141 -7.63 -33.63 -2.31
C THR A 141 -6.24 -33.05 -2.56
N TYR A 142 -5.72 -32.32 -1.57
CA TYR A 142 -4.41 -31.69 -1.57
C TYR A 142 -3.62 -32.15 -0.38
N GLN A 143 -2.38 -32.56 -0.60
CA GLN A 143 -1.45 -32.97 0.44
C GLN A 143 -0.02 -32.75 -0.03
N MET A 144 0.84 -32.24 0.85
CA MET A 144 2.29 -32.30 0.67
C MET A 144 2.82 -33.60 1.24
N TYR A 145 3.92 -34.07 0.69
CA TYR A 145 4.60 -35.30 1.10
C TYR A 145 6.06 -34.99 1.46
N SER A 146 6.73 -35.90 2.14
CA SER A 146 8.18 -35.76 2.40
C SER A 146 8.99 -35.55 1.12
N THR A 147 8.54 -36.11 -0.02
CA THR A 147 9.17 -35.93 -1.35
C THR A 147 8.95 -34.54 -1.95
N ASP A 148 8.15 -33.69 -1.34
CA ASP A 148 7.95 -32.28 -1.70
C ASP A 148 8.84 -31.34 -0.87
N VAL A 149 9.62 -31.86 0.06
CA VAL A 149 10.55 -31.11 0.92
C VAL A 149 11.95 -31.13 0.31
N CYS A 150 12.62 -29.99 0.30
CA CYS A 150 13.98 -29.81 -0.24
C CYS A 150 15.00 -30.76 0.43
N ALA A 151 15.94 -31.30 -0.37
CA ALA A 151 16.94 -32.28 0.10
C ALA A 151 17.83 -31.75 1.24
N ASN A 152 18.08 -30.44 1.29
CA ASN A 152 18.93 -29.75 2.25
C ASN A 152 18.15 -28.97 3.32
N ASP A 153 16.81 -29.11 3.37
CA ASP A 153 15.94 -28.38 4.31
C ASP A 153 16.46 -28.43 5.75
N ASP A 154 16.38 -27.29 6.44
CA ASP A 154 16.84 -27.04 7.80
C ASP A 154 18.32 -27.48 8.01
N SER A 155 19.21 -27.04 7.07
CA SER A 155 20.63 -27.36 7.06
C SER A 155 20.91 -28.89 7.11
N GLY A 156 20.01 -29.68 6.46
CA GLY A 156 20.11 -31.13 6.39
C GLY A 156 19.48 -31.91 7.55
N LYS A 157 18.84 -31.23 8.51
CA LYS A 157 18.12 -31.92 9.59
C LYS A 157 16.93 -32.70 9.05
N ALA A 158 16.24 -32.17 8.02
CA ALA A 158 15.15 -32.90 7.36
C ALA A 158 15.62 -34.25 6.82
N ALA A 159 16.81 -34.36 6.22
CA ALA A 159 17.35 -35.62 5.75
C ALA A 159 17.58 -36.62 6.90
N THR A 160 18.07 -36.16 8.04
CA THR A 160 18.22 -36.98 9.24
C THR A 160 16.87 -37.50 9.76
N GLN A 161 15.85 -36.65 9.75
CA GLN A 161 14.49 -37.05 10.17
C GLN A 161 13.83 -38.01 9.17
N ALA A 162 14.02 -37.77 7.87
CA ALA A 162 13.54 -38.67 6.82
C ALA A 162 14.10 -40.08 6.97
N GLN A 163 15.40 -40.20 7.23
CA GLN A 163 16.03 -41.48 7.53
C GLN A 163 15.41 -42.17 8.75
N LYS A 164 15.19 -41.44 9.85
CA LYS A 164 14.56 -41.97 11.07
C LYS A 164 13.14 -42.44 10.85
N GLN A 165 12.39 -41.80 9.95
CA GLN A 165 11.01 -42.12 9.65
C GLN A 165 10.85 -43.09 8.47
N GLY A 166 11.95 -43.52 7.84
CA GLY A 166 11.92 -44.45 6.69
C GLY A 166 11.27 -43.85 5.44
N VAL A 167 11.34 -42.51 5.27
CA VAL A 167 10.79 -41.78 4.11
C VAL A 167 11.89 -41.12 3.29
N SER A 168 11.58 -40.75 2.05
CA SER A 168 12.51 -40.02 1.16
C SER A 168 12.13 -38.55 1.04
N LEU A 169 13.12 -37.67 0.95
CA LEU A 169 12.94 -36.27 0.56
C LEU A 169 12.97 -36.12 -0.97
N SER A 170 12.69 -34.92 -1.46
CA SER A 170 13.01 -34.52 -2.82
C SER A 170 14.50 -34.75 -3.12
N LYS A 171 14.84 -34.96 -4.40
CA LYS A 171 16.23 -35.02 -4.86
C LYS A 171 16.83 -33.63 -5.08
N ASN A 172 15.98 -32.59 -5.16
CA ASN A 172 16.39 -31.22 -5.41
C ASN A 172 16.76 -30.54 -4.09
N LYS A 173 17.82 -29.76 -4.14
CA LYS A 173 18.12 -28.79 -3.09
C LYS A 173 17.19 -27.59 -3.23
N ASP A 174 17.11 -26.82 -2.16
CA ASP A 174 16.44 -25.52 -2.19
C ASP A 174 16.97 -24.65 -3.34
N SER A 175 16.08 -23.98 -4.01
CA SER A 175 16.39 -23.11 -5.15
C SER A 175 16.70 -21.66 -4.74
N GLY A 176 16.60 -21.36 -3.44
CA GLY A 176 16.92 -20.09 -2.81
C GLY A 176 17.68 -20.27 -1.51
N GLU A 177 17.39 -19.44 -0.51
CA GLU A 177 18.00 -19.49 0.82
C GLU A 177 17.25 -20.50 1.71
N ASP A 178 17.98 -21.45 2.30
CA ASP A 178 17.45 -22.41 3.28
C ASP A 178 16.97 -21.70 4.56
N TRP A 179 15.75 -21.99 4.99
CA TRP A 179 15.21 -21.43 6.22
C TRP A 179 14.92 -22.52 7.27
N SER A 180 15.60 -22.45 8.40
CA SER A 180 15.53 -23.46 9.45
C SER A 180 14.35 -23.26 10.42
N GLY A 181 13.13 -23.34 9.95
CA GLY A 181 11.94 -23.17 10.79
C GLY A 181 10.85 -24.18 10.52
N MET A 182 10.39 -24.22 9.30
CA MET A 182 9.38 -25.16 8.80
C MET A 182 9.99 -26.02 7.70
N ARG A 183 9.16 -26.70 6.90
CA ARG A 183 9.65 -27.54 5.79
C ARG A 183 9.69 -26.71 4.52
N ASP A 184 10.90 -26.42 4.03
CA ASP A 184 11.09 -25.72 2.76
C ASP A 184 10.61 -26.60 1.60
N LEU A 185 9.71 -26.05 0.79
CA LEU A 185 9.06 -26.79 -0.29
C LEU A 185 9.90 -26.77 -1.56
N ASP A 186 10.04 -27.92 -2.20
CA ASP A 186 10.67 -28.02 -3.49
C ASP A 186 9.73 -27.53 -4.61
N HIS A 187 9.89 -26.29 -4.99
CA HIS A 187 9.11 -25.68 -6.08
C HIS A 187 9.35 -26.34 -7.47
N ASN A 188 10.32 -27.24 -7.63
CA ASN A 188 10.42 -28.08 -8.83
C ASN A 188 9.47 -29.29 -8.77
N SER A 189 8.90 -29.64 -7.60
CA SER A 189 7.88 -30.67 -7.50
C SER A 189 6.62 -30.27 -8.26
N ALA A 190 6.12 -31.16 -9.11
CA ALA A 190 4.84 -30.98 -9.80
C ALA A 190 3.67 -30.89 -8.83
N ASN A 191 3.72 -31.61 -7.69
CA ASN A 191 2.71 -31.55 -6.65
C ASN A 191 2.70 -30.17 -5.97
N VAL A 192 3.86 -29.65 -5.56
CA VAL A 192 3.98 -28.30 -4.97
C VAL A 192 3.42 -27.26 -5.94
N GLN A 193 3.85 -27.27 -7.20
CA GLN A 193 3.36 -26.30 -8.20
C GLN A 193 1.85 -26.39 -8.41
N SER A 194 1.29 -27.60 -8.50
CA SER A 194 -0.17 -27.79 -8.65
C SER A 194 -0.92 -27.23 -7.42
N CYS A 195 -0.46 -27.57 -6.23
CA CYS A 195 -1.08 -27.08 -4.99
C CYS A 195 -1.00 -25.55 -4.89
N VAL A 196 0.16 -24.95 -5.16
CA VAL A 196 0.32 -23.49 -5.11
C VAL A 196 -0.59 -22.79 -6.12
N LYS A 197 -0.64 -23.27 -7.36
CA LYS A 197 -1.52 -22.67 -8.39
C LYS A 197 -2.98 -22.72 -7.99
N ASP A 198 -3.48 -23.86 -7.57
CA ASP A 198 -4.88 -24.01 -7.14
C ASP A 198 -5.17 -23.15 -5.88
N TYR A 199 -4.22 -23.04 -4.95
CA TYR A 199 -4.33 -22.14 -3.79
C TYR A 199 -4.47 -20.67 -4.20
N LEU A 200 -3.63 -20.20 -5.11
CA LEU A 200 -3.69 -18.82 -5.59
C LEU A 200 -4.99 -18.53 -6.35
N HIS A 201 -5.47 -19.47 -7.16
CA HIS A 201 -6.78 -19.37 -7.81
C HIS A 201 -7.92 -19.31 -6.80
N MET A 202 -7.89 -20.10 -5.74
CA MET A 202 -8.87 -20.05 -4.66
C MET A 202 -8.89 -18.67 -3.99
N LEU A 203 -7.73 -18.11 -3.66
CA LEU A 203 -7.65 -16.78 -3.06
C LEU A 203 -8.26 -15.70 -3.96
N LEU A 204 -7.97 -15.70 -5.24
CA LEU A 204 -8.50 -14.69 -6.18
C LEU A 204 -9.99 -14.90 -6.47
N ASN A 205 -10.39 -16.13 -6.80
CA ASN A 205 -11.70 -16.40 -7.40
C ASN A 205 -12.78 -16.70 -6.36
N ASP A 206 -12.42 -17.33 -5.24
CA ASP A 206 -13.38 -17.72 -4.20
C ASP A 206 -13.40 -16.72 -3.04
N PHE A 207 -12.25 -16.30 -2.52
CA PHE A 207 -12.21 -15.26 -1.49
C PHE A 207 -12.36 -13.84 -2.03
N GLY A 208 -11.92 -13.59 -3.26
CA GLY A 208 -12.02 -12.28 -3.91
C GLY A 208 -10.88 -11.32 -3.60
N TYR A 209 -9.71 -11.82 -3.23
CA TYR A 209 -8.50 -11.00 -3.12
C TYR A 209 -8.15 -10.34 -4.46
N ALA A 210 -7.55 -9.16 -4.41
CA ALA A 210 -7.08 -8.43 -5.58
C ALA A 210 -5.67 -8.84 -6.01
N GLY A 211 -4.91 -9.46 -5.12
CA GLY A 211 -3.53 -9.86 -5.39
C GLY A 211 -2.81 -10.39 -4.17
N PHE A 212 -1.49 -10.50 -4.29
CA PHE A 212 -0.64 -11.21 -3.36
C PHE A 212 0.56 -10.38 -2.87
N ARG A 213 0.90 -10.56 -1.61
CA ARG A 213 2.23 -10.35 -1.07
C ARG A 213 2.85 -11.72 -0.84
N TYR A 214 3.91 -12.04 -1.56
CA TYR A 214 4.66 -13.26 -1.35
C TYR A 214 5.68 -13.09 -0.23
N ASP A 215 5.54 -13.91 0.80
CA ASP A 215 6.45 -13.98 1.93
C ASP A 215 7.78 -14.62 1.53
N MET A 216 8.88 -14.14 2.11
CA MET A 216 10.21 -14.74 2.03
C MET A 216 10.60 -15.24 0.63
N THR A 217 10.52 -14.37 -0.38
CA THR A 217 10.84 -14.75 -1.77
C THR A 217 12.32 -15.01 -2.03
N LYS A 218 13.20 -14.80 -1.05
CA LYS A 218 14.58 -15.27 -1.07
C LYS A 218 14.69 -16.80 -0.96
N GLY A 219 13.73 -17.44 -0.34
CA GLY A 219 13.75 -18.87 -0.06
C GLY A 219 13.50 -19.75 -1.29
N TYR A 220 13.13 -19.17 -2.45
CA TYR A 220 12.98 -19.93 -3.69
C TYR A 220 13.29 -19.08 -4.92
N SER A 221 13.62 -19.76 -6.02
CA SER A 221 13.98 -19.06 -7.28
C SER A 221 12.85 -18.16 -7.78
N ALA A 222 13.20 -16.93 -8.15
CA ALA A 222 12.28 -15.92 -8.69
C ALA A 222 11.41 -16.42 -9.87
N LYS A 223 11.92 -17.38 -10.65
CA LYS A 223 11.19 -18.01 -11.77
C LYS A 223 9.84 -18.58 -11.34
N PHE A 224 9.74 -19.11 -10.10
CA PHE A 224 8.50 -19.71 -9.63
C PHE A 224 7.44 -18.67 -9.36
N THR A 225 7.80 -17.49 -8.79
CA THR A 225 6.86 -16.36 -8.73
C THR A 225 6.34 -15.99 -10.11
N GLY A 226 7.22 -15.97 -11.12
CA GLY A 226 6.83 -15.75 -12.52
C GLY A 226 5.84 -16.80 -13.04
N ILE A 227 6.10 -18.09 -12.82
CA ILE A 227 5.23 -19.19 -13.20
C ILE A 227 3.86 -19.08 -12.54
N TYR A 228 3.82 -18.85 -11.23
CA TYR A 228 2.58 -18.76 -10.46
C TYR A 228 1.73 -17.55 -10.87
N ASN A 229 2.35 -16.39 -11.06
CA ASN A 229 1.61 -15.19 -11.48
C ASN A 229 1.14 -15.24 -12.95
N THR A 230 1.88 -15.92 -13.83
CA THR A 230 1.42 -16.15 -15.19
C THR A 230 0.19 -17.05 -15.23
N ASP A 231 0.10 -18.02 -14.33
CA ASP A 231 -1.04 -18.92 -14.19
C ASP A 231 -2.23 -18.23 -13.50
N ALA A 232 -2.04 -17.68 -12.30
CA ALA A 232 -3.10 -17.09 -11.48
C ALA A 232 -3.59 -15.73 -11.97
N LYS A 233 -2.73 -14.94 -12.61
CA LYS A 233 -3.01 -13.59 -13.16
C LYS A 233 -3.57 -12.60 -12.12
N PRO A 234 -2.92 -12.41 -10.96
CA PRO A 234 -3.36 -11.42 -9.99
C PRO A 234 -3.27 -10.00 -10.58
N GLU A 235 -4.14 -9.09 -10.15
CA GLU A 235 -4.04 -7.68 -10.52
C GLU A 235 -2.80 -7.03 -9.89
N TYR A 236 -2.46 -7.44 -8.67
CA TYR A 236 -1.31 -6.96 -7.91
C TYR A 236 -0.47 -8.12 -7.39
N SER A 237 0.84 -8.02 -7.51
CA SER A 237 1.78 -8.96 -6.92
C SER A 237 3.01 -8.25 -6.42
N VAL A 238 3.37 -8.46 -5.16
CA VAL A 238 4.60 -7.93 -4.56
C VAL A 238 5.33 -9.02 -3.79
N GLY A 239 6.63 -9.17 -4.05
CA GLY A 239 7.48 -10.11 -3.32
C GLY A 239 8.25 -9.43 -2.21
N GLU A 240 8.39 -10.11 -1.09
CA GLU A 240 9.33 -9.75 -0.05
C GLU A 240 10.70 -10.35 -0.35
N TYR A 241 11.49 -9.62 -1.11
CA TYR A 241 12.90 -9.96 -1.29
C TYR A 241 13.75 -9.04 -0.42
N TRP A 242 14.09 -9.49 0.78
CA TRP A 242 14.72 -8.66 1.80
C TRP A 242 16.19 -8.39 1.50
N ASP A 243 16.45 -7.35 0.72
CA ASP A 243 17.82 -6.93 0.39
C ASP A 243 17.91 -5.41 0.21
N GLY A 244 18.90 -4.80 0.86
CA GLY A 244 19.16 -3.36 0.74
C GLY A 244 19.91 -2.96 -0.54
N ASN A 245 20.37 -3.93 -1.33
CA ASN A 245 21.08 -3.66 -2.57
C ASN A 245 20.09 -3.58 -3.76
N LYS A 246 19.95 -2.40 -4.32
CA LYS A 246 19.11 -2.10 -5.47
C LYS A 246 19.35 -3.05 -6.66
N SER A 247 20.60 -3.40 -6.95
CA SER A 247 20.94 -4.31 -8.07
C SER A 247 20.43 -5.73 -7.82
N VAL A 248 20.45 -6.19 -6.58
CA VAL A 248 19.93 -7.51 -6.19
C VAL A 248 18.41 -7.55 -6.36
N LEU A 249 17.71 -6.50 -5.94
CA LEU A 249 16.26 -6.38 -6.17
C LEU A 249 15.91 -6.37 -7.66
N MET A 250 16.68 -5.64 -8.49
CA MET A 250 16.50 -5.64 -9.97
C MET A 250 16.72 -7.04 -10.56
N ASN A 251 17.71 -7.78 -10.08
CA ASN A 251 17.97 -9.14 -10.51
C ASN A 251 16.81 -10.08 -10.16
N TRP A 252 16.25 -9.95 -8.97
CA TRP A 252 15.06 -10.73 -8.58
C TRP A 252 13.86 -10.39 -9.48
N LEU A 253 13.57 -9.10 -9.71
CA LEU A 253 12.50 -8.67 -10.62
C LEU A 253 12.70 -9.28 -12.04
N ASN A 254 13.92 -9.22 -12.56
CA ASN A 254 14.25 -9.84 -13.86
C ASN A 254 14.09 -11.36 -13.85
N GLY A 255 14.36 -12.01 -12.72
CA GLY A 255 14.17 -13.45 -12.53
C GLY A 255 12.70 -13.90 -12.56
N THR A 256 11.74 -12.97 -12.29
CA THR A 256 10.30 -13.27 -12.39
C THR A 256 9.77 -13.20 -13.82
N LYS A 257 10.59 -12.81 -14.82
CA LYS A 257 10.11 -12.61 -16.20
C LYS A 257 9.61 -13.91 -16.82
N VAL A 258 8.45 -13.80 -17.44
CA VAL A 258 7.89 -14.77 -18.38
C VAL A 258 7.59 -14.02 -19.69
N ASP A 259 8.02 -14.55 -20.81
CA ASP A 259 7.91 -13.90 -22.14
C ASP A 259 8.41 -12.45 -22.14
N GLY A 260 9.53 -12.21 -21.46
CA GLY A 260 10.19 -10.90 -21.35
C GLY A 260 9.50 -9.89 -20.42
N LYS A 261 8.38 -10.25 -19.77
CA LYS A 261 7.58 -9.37 -18.92
C LYS A 261 7.77 -9.70 -17.44
N ILE A 262 8.11 -8.71 -16.62
CA ILE A 262 8.18 -8.84 -15.16
C ILE A 262 6.80 -9.22 -14.61
N GLN A 263 6.73 -10.26 -13.78
CA GLN A 263 5.47 -10.81 -13.26
C GLN A 263 5.15 -10.41 -11.82
N SER A 264 6.05 -9.71 -11.12
CA SER A 264 5.82 -9.25 -9.74
C SER A 264 6.53 -7.93 -9.49
N ALA A 265 5.96 -7.06 -8.65
CA ALA A 265 6.69 -6.00 -7.97
C ALA A 265 7.51 -6.57 -6.80
N THR A 266 8.34 -5.75 -6.18
CA THR A 266 9.05 -6.07 -4.94
C THR A 266 8.93 -4.93 -3.93
N PHE A 267 8.97 -5.25 -2.64
CA PHE A 267 9.21 -4.24 -1.61
C PHE A 267 10.60 -3.63 -1.81
N ASP A 268 10.65 -2.30 -1.91
CA ASP A 268 11.90 -1.57 -2.11
C ASP A 268 12.64 -1.38 -0.78
N PHE A 269 13.32 -2.43 -0.33
CA PHE A 269 14.16 -2.38 0.86
C PHE A 269 15.33 -1.41 0.72
N ALA A 270 15.81 -1.14 -0.50
CA ALA A 270 16.89 -0.19 -0.73
C ALA A 270 16.46 1.23 -0.33
N ILE A 271 15.27 1.68 -0.78
CA ILE A 271 14.74 2.99 -0.35
C ILE A 271 14.39 3.00 1.14
N ARG A 272 13.87 1.90 1.68
CA ARG A 272 13.57 1.78 3.11
C ARG A 272 14.80 2.06 3.98
N TYR A 273 15.94 1.44 3.66
CA TYR A 273 17.18 1.68 4.40
C TYR A 273 17.68 3.11 4.21
N THR A 274 17.61 3.65 3.01
CA THR A 274 18.00 5.03 2.72
C THR A 274 17.18 6.04 3.54
N ILE A 275 15.84 5.87 3.57
CA ILE A 275 14.94 6.74 4.35
C ILE A 275 15.21 6.60 5.85
N ARG A 276 15.33 5.37 6.36
CA ARG A 276 15.66 5.12 7.77
C ARG A 276 16.96 5.81 8.18
N ASP A 277 18.00 5.68 7.38
CA ASP A 277 19.30 6.30 7.66
C ASP A 277 19.23 7.82 7.59
N ALA A 278 18.51 8.36 6.61
CA ALA A 278 18.29 9.80 6.48
C ALA A 278 17.59 10.36 7.72
N ALA A 279 16.51 9.72 8.14
CA ALA A 279 15.72 10.12 9.29
C ALA A 279 16.49 9.96 10.60
N ASN A 280 17.02 8.75 10.87
CA ASN A 280 17.67 8.44 12.14
C ASN A 280 18.96 9.25 12.37
N ASN A 281 19.70 9.59 11.31
CA ASN A 281 20.96 10.32 11.39
C ASN A 281 20.83 11.80 11.01
N GLY A 282 19.65 12.25 10.55
CA GLY A 282 19.43 13.63 10.11
C GLY A 282 20.15 14.01 8.81
N ASN A 283 20.63 13.03 8.04
CA ASN A 283 21.33 13.26 6.77
C ASN A 283 20.38 13.02 5.57
N TRP A 284 19.54 13.99 5.30
CA TRP A 284 18.52 13.92 4.27
C TRP A 284 19.06 13.95 2.84
N ALA A 285 20.32 14.40 2.63
CA ALA A 285 20.97 14.35 1.32
C ALA A 285 21.06 12.92 0.75
N LYS A 286 21.04 11.89 1.59
CA LYS A 286 21.04 10.48 1.18
C LYS A 286 19.86 10.11 0.28
N LEU A 287 18.73 10.80 0.38
CA LEU A 287 17.55 10.57 -0.46
C LEU A 287 17.78 10.88 -1.96
N ALA A 288 18.86 11.54 -2.30
CA ALA A 288 19.25 11.72 -3.69
C ALA A 288 19.53 10.42 -4.46
N ASP A 289 19.84 9.32 -3.73
CA ASP A 289 19.95 7.95 -4.28
C ASP A 289 18.84 7.07 -3.68
N GLY A 290 17.66 7.18 -4.21
CA GLY A 290 16.41 6.70 -3.63
C GLY A 290 15.94 5.32 -4.10
N GLY A 291 16.72 4.26 -4.03
CA GLY A 291 16.27 2.87 -4.27
C GLY A 291 15.75 2.59 -5.69
N LEU A 292 14.86 1.61 -5.82
CA LEU A 292 14.22 1.27 -7.11
C LEU A 292 13.27 2.38 -7.59
N ALA A 293 12.63 3.08 -6.67
CA ALA A 293 11.66 4.13 -6.98
C ALA A 293 12.25 5.27 -7.82
N THR A 294 13.58 5.48 -7.79
CA THR A 294 14.26 6.49 -8.63
C THR A 294 14.83 5.92 -9.94
N ASN A 295 14.64 4.63 -10.22
CA ASN A 295 15.12 3.99 -11.45
C ASN A 295 14.00 3.92 -12.49
N ASP A 296 14.17 4.59 -13.63
CA ASP A 296 13.13 4.71 -14.66
C ASP A 296 12.61 3.38 -15.21
N THR A 297 13.44 2.32 -15.22
CA THR A 297 13.02 0.99 -15.67
C THR A 297 12.22 0.22 -14.63
N TYR A 298 12.53 0.41 -13.34
CA TYR A 298 12.01 -0.44 -12.26
C TYR A 298 11.06 0.26 -11.29
N LYS A 299 10.95 1.60 -11.31
CA LYS A 299 10.09 2.36 -10.39
C LYS A 299 8.62 1.92 -10.41
N ARG A 300 8.11 1.44 -11.55
CA ARG A 300 6.77 0.84 -11.67
C ARG A 300 6.57 -0.32 -10.69
N TYR A 301 7.61 -1.12 -10.49
CA TYR A 301 7.60 -2.35 -9.68
C TYR A 301 8.14 -2.14 -8.25
N ALA A 302 8.35 -0.90 -7.84
CA ALA A 302 8.79 -0.55 -6.50
C ALA A 302 7.58 -0.33 -5.59
N VAL A 303 7.33 -1.23 -4.64
CA VAL A 303 6.42 -0.97 -3.51
C VAL A 303 7.26 -0.39 -2.38
N THR A 304 7.13 0.91 -2.17
CA THR A 304 7.97 1.67 -1.24
C THR A 304 7.37 1.69 0.16
N PHE A 305 8.21 1.65 1.20
CA PHE A 305 7.77 1.69 2.58
C PHE A 305 8.87 2.24 3.49
N ILE A 306 8.52 2.65 4.70
CA ILE A 306 9.49 3.12 5.69
C ILE A 306 9.64 2.14 6.85
N GLU A 307 8.58 1.44 7.19
CA GLU A 307 8.49 0.48 8.29
C GLU A 307 7.49 -0.61 7.95
N ASN A 308 7.68 -1.80 8.52
CA ASN A 308 6.73 -2.91 8.46
C ASN A 308 6.75 -3.71 9.78
N HIS A 309 5.97 -4.79 9.86
CA HIS A 309 5.84 -5.66 11.03
C HIS A 309 7.13 -6.38 11.44
N ASP A 310 8.15 -6.46 10.57
CA ASP A 310 9.44 -7.07 10.86
C ASP A 310 10.54 -6.07 11.20
N THR A 311 10.39 -4.82 10.77
CA THR A 311 11.39 -3.77 11.01
C THR A 311 11.02 -2.85 12.16
N GLU A 312 9.78 -2.87 12.63
CA GLU A 312 9.31 -2.07 13.77
C GLU A 312 10.01 -2.43 15.08
N LYS A 313 10.09 -1.46 15.98
CA LYS A 313 10.61 -1.71 17.34
C LYS A 313 9.65 -2.64 18.10
N ARG A 314 10.18 -3.80 18.52
CA ARG A 314 9.50 -4.75 19.42
C ARG A 314 10.29 -4.90 20.72
N SER A 315 9.60 -5.28 21.82
CA SER A 315 10.21 -5.34 23.16
C SER A 315 11.43 -6.26 23.28
N ASN A 316 11.48 -7.34 22.48
CA ASN A 316 12.42 -8.44 22.63
C ASN A 316 13.34 -8.66 21.43
N SER A 317 13.44 -7.72 20.48
CA SER A 317 14.25 -7.92 19.29
C SER A 317 15.04 -6.68 18.91
N ALA A 318 16.25 -6.92 18.37
CA ALA A 318 17.10 -5.90 17.79
C ALA A 318 16.61 -5.50 16.39
N GLN A 319 15.35 -5.05 16.30
CA GLN A 319 14.80 -4.56 15.05
C GLN A 319 15.48 -3.25 14.65
N ASP A 320 15.32 -2.88 13.40
CA ASP A 320 16.00 -1.74 12.78
C ASP A 320 15.00 -0.63 12.39
N PRO A 321 14.26 -0.06 13.37
CA PRO A 321 13.15 0.84 13.12
C PRO A 321 13.59 2.26 12.74
N ILE A 322 12.64 2.99 12.17
CA ILE A 322 12.67 4.46 12.20
C ILE A 322 12.44 4.91 13.66
N ARG A 323 13.35 5.75 14.18
CA ARG A 323 13.34 6.21 15.58
C ARG A 323 12.92 7.66 15.75
N LYS A 324 12.98 8.46 14.70
CA LYS A 324 12.60 9.87 14.67
C LYS A 324 12.25 10.31 13.26
N ASP A 325 11.64 11.48 13.14
CA ASP A 325 11.29 12.09 11.85
C ASP A 325 10.38 11.22 10.96
N THR A 326 9.54 10.37 11.57
CA THR A 326 8.61 9.48 10.86
C THR A 326 7.74 10.24 9.87
N LEU A 327 7.22 11.42 10.26
CA LEU A 327 6.40 12.25 9.38
C LEU A 327 7.18 12.84 8.21
N ALA A 328 8.43 13.26 8.41
CA ALA A 328 9.29 13.70 7.32
C ALA A 328 9.63 12.56 6.35
N ALA A 329 9.82 11.34 6.88
CA ALA A 329 10.01 10.14 6.07
C ALA A 329 8.78 9.84 5.19
N TYR A 330 7.57 9.92 5.74
CA TYR A 330 6.33 9.83 4.95
C TYR A 330 6.16 11.00 3.99
N GLY A 331 6.61 12.20 4.38
CA GLY A 331 6.64 13.36 3.49
C GLY A 331 7.42 13.11 2.20
N TYR A 332 8.53 12.38 2.29
CA TYR A 332 9.24 11.90 1.10
C TYR A 332 8.47 10.76 0.40
N LEU A 333 8.14 9.70 1.13
CA LEU A 333 7.57 8.46 0.57
C LEU A 333 6.29 8.72 -0.23
N LEU A 334 5.35 9.50 0.35
CA LEU A 334 4.04 9.74 -0.24
C LEU A 334 4.08 10.71 -1.43
N ALA A 335 5.16 11.48 -1.60
CA ALA A 335 5.34 12.33 -2.77
C ALA A 335 6.21 11.72 -3.86
N ALA A 336 6.95 10.66 -3.56
CA ALA A 336 7.85 9.99 -4.48
C ALA A 336 7.09 9.08 -5.48
N SER A 337 7.80 8.68 -6.55
CA SER A 337 7.41 7.58 -7.44
C SER A 337 7.44 6.22 -6.70
N GLY A 338 7.02 5.16 -7.36
CA GLY A 338 6.71 3.88 -6.72
C GLY A 338 5.32 3.87 -6.09
N THR A 339 4.89 2.72 -5.60
CA THR A 339 3.62 2.57 -4.87
C THR A 339 3.90 2.61 -3.37
N PRO A 340 3.52 3.68 -2.65
CA PRO A 340 3.78 3.77 -1.22
C PRO A 340 2.90 2.82 -0.41
N CYS A 341 3.51 2.14 0.55
CA CYS A 341 2.85 1.32 1.57
C CYS A 341 2.97 1.99 2.94
N VAL A 342 1.85 2.32 3.55
CA VAL A 342 1.77 2.92 4.88
C VAL A 342 1.66 1.81 5.92
N PHE A 343 2.43 1.90 6.99
CA PHE A 343 2.40 0.95 8.09
C PHE A 343 1.27 1.27 9.07
N TYR A 344 0.51 0.27 9.53
CA TYR A 344 -0.72 0.46 10.30
C TYR A 344 -0.53 1.23 11.60
N LYS A 345 0.53 0.96 12.35
CA LYS A 345 0.88 1.70 13.57
C LYS A 345 1.05 3.19 13.31
N HIS A 346 1.78 3.53 12.24
CA HIS A 346 1.98 4.92 11.85
C HIS A 346 0.69 5.57 11.34
N TRP A 347 -0.18 4.80 10.67
CA TRP A 347 -1.51 5.29 10.31
C TRP A 347 -2.34 5.65 11.54
N ILE A 348 -2.34 4.81 12.57
CA ILE A 348 -3.06 5.06 13.83
C ILE A 348 -2.52 6.32 14.52
N ASP A 349 -1.20 6.45 14.61
CA ASP A 349 -0.54 7.52 15.36
C ASP A 349 -0.56 8.88 14.65
N HIS A 350 -0.61 8.90 13.30
CA HIS A 350 -0.37 10.10 12.48
C HIS A 350 -1.45 10.36 11.43
N LYS A 351 -2.69 9.94 11.67
CA LYS A 351 -3.79 9.99 10.68
C LYS A 351 -3.93 11.35 9.99
N ALA A 352 -3.86 12.46 10.73
CA ALA A 352 -4.11 13.79 10.18
C ALA A 352 -3.07 14.18 9.12
N ASP A 353 -1.78 13.99 9.44
CA ASP A 353 -0.70 14.30 8.50
C ASP A 353 -0.71 13.37 7.29
N LEU A 354 -0.86 12.06 7.52
CA LEU A 354 -0.88 11.05 6.44
C LEU A 354 -2.06 11.26 5.50
N LYS A 355 -3.26 11.58 6.03
CA LYS A 355 -4.42 11.93 5.21
C LYS A 355 -4.15 13.12 4.30
N ASN A 356 -3.54 14.19 4.83
CA ASN A 356 -3.19 15.37 4.04
C ASN A 356 -2.15 15.06 2.95
N MET A 357 -1.09 14.34 3.29
CA MET A 357 -0.06 13.94 2.33
C MET A 357 -0.63 13.09 1.19
N ILE A 358 -1.48 12.10 1.51
CA ILE A 358 -2.13 11.22 0.52
C ILE A 358 -3.07 12.03 -0.38
N LEU A 359 -3.86 12.93 0.19
CA LEU A 359 -4.77 13.77 -0.61
C LEU A 359 -4.02 14.73 -1.54
N LEU A 360 -2.88 15.28 -1.10
CA LEU A 360 -2.03 16.14 -1.95
C LEU A 360 -1.33 15.35 -3.05
N ARG A 361 -0.86 14.11 -2.75
CA ARG A 361 -0.41 13.15 -3.76
C ARG A 361 -1.48 12.91 -4.82
N ASN A 362 -2.71 12.61 -4.38
CA ASN A 362 -3.84 12.36 -5.26
C ASN A 362 -4.21 13.61 -6.07
N ARG A 363 -4.17 14.81 -5.47
CA ARG A 363 -4.46 16.08 -6.12
C ARG A 363 -3.49 16.38 -7.27
N ALA A 364 -2.21 16.11 -7.06
CA ALA A 364 -1.20 16.27 -8.10
C ALA A 364 -1.20 15.12 -9.12
N GLY A 365 -1.93 14.03 -8.85
CA GLY A 365 -1.96 12.85 -9.72
C GLY A 365 -0.64 12.07 -9.74
N ILE A 366 0.10 12.07 -8.63
CA ILE A 366 1.36 11.31 -8.52
C ILE A 366 1.07 9.81 -8.60
N HIS A 367 1.89 9.10 -9.38
CA HIS A 367 1.76 7.66 -9.62
C HIS A 367 3.12 6.96 -9.53
N ASN A 368 3.13 5.63 -9.60
CA ASN A 368 4.35 4.83 -9.44
C ASN A 368 5.45 5.12 -10.48
N GLU A 369 5.12 5.69 -11.64
CA GLU A 369 6.07 6.04 -12.70
C GLU A 369 6.30 7.55 -12.82
N SER A 370 5.83 8.35 -11.87
CA SER A 370 6.02 9.81 -11.85
C SER A 370 7.50 10.19 -11.98
N LYS A 371 7.77 11.27 -12.70
CA LYS A 371 9.12 11.83 -12.79
C LYS A 371 9.43 12.59 -11.51
N MET A 372 10.57 12.31 -10.92
CA MET A 372 11.12 13.04 -9.79
C MET A 372 12.28 13.92 -10.26
N SER A 373 12.34 15.15 -9.77
CA SER A 373 13.42 16.10 -10.05
C SER A 373 14.00 16.63 -8.73
N LYS A 374 15.26 16.33 -8.46
CA LYS A 374 15.96 16.84 -7.29
C LYS A 374 16.18 18.36 -7.46
N ILE A 375 15.81 19.14 -6.44
CA ILE A 375 16.01 20.59 -6.39
C ILE A 375 17.17 20.93 -5.47
N GLN A 376 17.19 20.36 -4.24
CA GLN A 376 18.24 20.61 -3.25
C GLN A 376 18.51 19.37 -2.41
N ALA A 377 19.78 19.13 -2.05
CA ALA A 377 20.18 18.02 -1.18
C ALA A 377 21.32 18.46 -0.27
N GLU A 378 21.06 18.54 1.03
CA GLU A 378 22.03 18.83 2.07
C GLU A 378 21.67 18.06 3.37
N THR A 379 22.57 18.01 4.34
CA THR A 379 22.40 17.21 5.55
C THR A 379 21.03 17.39 6.21
N GLY A 380 20.56 18.62 6.42
CA GLY A 380 19.29 18.89 7.11
C GLY A 380 18.09 19.08 6.18
N LEU A 381 18.25 18.93 4.86
CA LEU A 381 17.20 19.25 3.89
C LEU A 381 17.32 18.44 2.61
N TYR A 382 16.23 17.83 2.19
CA TYR A 382 16.08 17.31 0.84
C TYR A 382 14.83 17.92 0.20
N VAL A 383 15.01 18.50 -1.01
CA VAL A 383 13.91 19.09 -1.78
C VAL A 383 13.87 18.48 -3.17
N PHE A 384 12.66 18.09 -3.58
CA PHE A 384 12.41 17.55 -4.92
C PHE A 384 11.01 17.94 -5.39
N SER A 385 10.78 17.85 -6.69
CA SER A 385 9.44 17.88 -7.26
C SER A 385 9.09 16.54 -7.88
N SER A 386 7.81 16.18 -7.84
CA SER A 386 7.24 15.04 -8.54
C SER A 386 6.17 15.52 -9.51
N THR A 387 6.27 15.10 -10.77
CA THR A 387 5.30 15.41 -11.82
C THR A 387 4.27 14.30 -11.88
N GLY A 388 3.02 14.64 -11.59
CA GLY A 388 1.87 13.75 -11.74
C GLY A 388 1.09 14.02 -13.02
N THR A 389 -0.06 13.38 -13.17
CA THR A 389 -0.96 13.57 -14.32
C THR A 389 -1.73 14.90 -14.25
N ASP A 390 -1.92 15.43 -13.05
CA ASP A 390 -2.79 16.58 -12.80
C ASP A 390 -2.01 17.84 -12.38
N GLY A 391 -0.69 17.72 -12.19
CA GLY A 391 0.20 18.82 -11.86
C GLY A 391 1.47 18.37 -11.14
N GLU A 392 2.16 19.30 -10.48
CA GLU A 392 3.40 19.04 -9.76
C GLU A 392 3.24 19.25 -8.26
N LEU A 393 3.96 18.43 -7.50
CA LEU A 393 4.11 18.53 -6.05
C LEU A 393 5.58 18.75 -5.72
N CYS A 394 5.93 19.92 -5.18
CA CYS A 394 7.24 20.19 -4.63
C CYS A 394 7.25 19.87 -3.13
N VAL A 395 8.28 19.21 -2.66
CA VAL A 395 8.37 18.70 -1.30
C VAL A 395 9.70 19.02 -0.67
N ALA A 396 9.67 19.52 0.56
CA ALA A 396 10.84 19.70 1.41
C ALA A 396 10.71 18.82 2.65
N VAL A 397 11.76 18.04 2.95
CA VAL A 397 11.82 17.17 4.15
C VAL A 397 13.15 17.34 4.88
N GLY A 398 13.11 17.17 6.21
CA GLY A 398 14.26 17.30 7.09
C GLY A 398 14.17 18.50 8.04
N SER A 399 15.13 18.61 8.96
CA SER A 399 15.10 19.59 10.07
C SER A 399 15.05 21.06 9.61
N LYS A 400 15.42 21.35 8.37
CA LYS A 400 15.34 22.69 7.77
C LYS A 400 14.11 22.90 6.89
N ALA A 401 13.27 21.87 6.70
CA ALA A 401 12.12 21.92 5.79
C ALA A 401 11.17 23.08 6.10
N ASN A 402 10.89 23.32 7.39
CA ASN A 402 9.97 24.39 7.80
C ASN A 402 10.49 25.82 7.57
N LYS A 403 11.76 25.97 7.16
CA LYS A 403 12.35 27.25 6.75
C LYS A 403 12.49 27.39 5.21
N TYR A 404 12.21 26.30 4.49
CA TYR A 404 12.33 26.30 3.03
C TYR A 404 11.17 27.07 2.39
N THR A 405 11.50 27.95 1.46
CA THR A 405 10.53 28.68 0.63
C THR A 405 10.52 28.06 -0.76
N ALA A 406 9.33 27.72 -1.26
CA ALA A 406 9.20 27.11 -2.56
C ALA A 406 9.67 28.03 -3.70
N PRO A 407 10.12 27.47 -4.83
CA PRO A 407 10.38 28.23 -6.04
C PRO A 407 9.13 28.94 -6.54
N ALA A 408 9.33 29.98 -7.41
CA ALA A 408 8.22 30.62 -8.10
C ALA A 408 7.33 29.58 -8.82
N GLY A 409 6.03 29.80 -8.79
CA GLY A 409 5.05 28.87 -9.38
C GLY A 409 4.52 27.82 -8.43
N TYR A 410 4.99 27.77 -7.18
CA TYR A 410 4.47 26.88 -6.15
C TYR A 410 3.93 27.65 -4.94
N ALA A 411 2.88 27.14 -4.33
CA ALA A 411 2.31 27.67 -3.10
C ALA A 411 2.24 26.59 -2.01
N LEU A 412 2.50 26.98 -0.76
CA LEU A 412 2.43 26.08 0.38
C LEU A 412 1.00 25.57 0.56
N ALA A 413 0.81 24.24 0.49
CA ALA A 413 -0.47 23.57 0.68
C ALA A 413 -0.61 22.99 2.09
N ALA A 414 0.40 22.27 2.57
CA ALA A 414 0.41 21.69 3.91
C ALA A 414 1.83 21.61 4.46
N GLU A 415 1.92 21.59 5.78
CA GLU A 415 3.18 21.45 6.50
C GLU A 415 2.98 20.76 7.85
N GLY A 416 4.04 20.17 8.36
CA GLY A 416 4.09 19.58 9.69
C GLY A 416 5.53 19.52 10.18
N TYR A 417 5.78 18.69 11.18
CA TYR A 417 7.11 18.57 11.75
C TYR A 417 8.11 18.00 10.75
N HIS A 418 9.06 18.85 10.33
CA HIS A 418 10.13 18.56 9.39
C HIS A 418 9.70 18.18 7.97
N TRP A 419 8.49 18.64 7.54
CA TRP A 419 8.04 18.47 6.17
C TRP A 419 7.19 19.65 5.70
N ARG A 420 7.24 19.93 4.38
CA ARG A 420 6.38 20.88 3.66
C ARG A 420 6.01 20.34 2.29
N TYR A 421 4.76 20.56 1.90
CA TYR A 421 4.21 20.25 0.58
C TYR A 421 3.73 21.53 -0.09
N PHE A 422 4.20 21.74 -1.33
CA PHE A 422 3.85 22.89 -2.15
C PHE A 422 3.23 22.38 -3.45
N LEU A 423 2.01 22.83 -3.78
CA LEU A 423 1.37 22.54 -5.05
C LEU A 423 1.76 23.60 -6.10
N ASP A 424 1.88 23.16 -7.34
CA ASP A 424 1.96 24.05 -8.51
C ASP A 424 0.73 24.96 -8.56
N THR A 425 0.92 26.28 -8.66
CA THR A 425 -0.15 27.27 -8.64
C THR A 425 -1.10 27.16 -9.84
N LYS A 426 -0.71 26.46 -10.92
CA LYS A 426 -1.60 26.12 -12.05
C LYS A 426 -2.74 25.18 -11.65
N GLN A 427 -2.55 24.44 -10.57
CA GLN A 427 -3.60 23.57 -10.01
C GLN A 427 -4.66 24.32 -9.21
N GLU A 428 -4.78 25.62 -9.31
CA GLU A 428 -5.60 26.51 -8.49
C GLU A 428 -6.63 25.78 -7.61
N THR A 429 -6.47 25.87 -6.29
CA THR A 429 -7.36 25.21 -5.31
C THR A 429 -7.23 25.87 -3.94
N ALA A 430 -8.27 25.77 -3.12
CA ALA A 430 -8.18 26.10 -1.70
C ALA A 430 -7.90 24.83 -0.88
N TRP A 431 -7.05 24.93 0.14
CA TRP A 431 -6.65 23.78 0.93
C TRP A 431 -6.75 24.04 2.44
N PRO A 432 -7.62 23.34 3.17
CA PRO A 432 -7.68 23.39 4.64
C PRO A 432 -6.67 22.40 5.25
N SER A 433 -5.99 22.82 6.33
CA SER A 433 -4.96 22.01 6.98
C SER A 433 -5.49 20.76 7.68
N LEU A 434 -6.77 20.73 8.07
CA LEU A 434 -7.39 19.57 8.69
C LEU A 434 -8.04 18.66 7.64
N PRO A 435 -7.75 17.34 7.61
CA PRO A 435 -8.49 16.36 6.83
C PRO A 435 -9.89 16.11 7.42
N SER A 436 -10.73 15.39 6.69
CA SER A 436 -12.03 14.94 7.22
C SER A 436 -11.83 14.01 8.41
N GLY A 437 -12.60 14.22 9.49
CA GLY A 437 -12.47 13.42 10.71
C GLY A 437 -13.28 13.94 11.88
N VAL A 438 -13.14 13.26 13.02
CA VAL A 438 -13.70 13.66 14.30
C VAL A 438 -12.59 14.30 15.12
N TYR A 439 -12.84 15.49 15.64
CA TYR A 439 -11.91 16.27 16.46
C TYR A 439 -12.50 16.52 17.83
N TYR A 440 -11.63 16.70 18.81
CA TYR A 440 -12.02 17.08 20.16
C TYR A 440 -11.83 18.58 20.32
N ASN A 441 -12.78 19.22 21.01
CA ASN A 441 -12.88 20.69 21.15
C ASN A 441 -13.14 21.39 19.80
N GLU A 442 -12.91 22.67 19.73
CA GLU A 442 -13.09 23.52 18.55
C GLU A 442 -11.75 23.60 17.80
N PRO A 443 -11.51 22.78 16.76
CA PRO A 443 -10.23 22.72 16.12
C PRO A 443 -9.94 23.99 15.30
N GLU A 444 -8.70 24.41 15.33
CA GLU A 444 -8.17 25.49 14.50
C GLU A 444 -7.73 24.94 13.14
N VAL A 445 -8.24 25.51 12.07
CA VAL A 445 -7.93 25.14 10.70
C VAL A 445 -7.21 26.28 9.98
N THR A 446 -6.04 26.02 9.42
CA THR A 446 -5.37 26.95 8.51
C THR A 446 -5.95 26.79 7.11
N LEU A 447 -6.38 27.89 6.48
CA LEU A 447 -6.93 27.90 5.14
C LEU A 447 -5.92 28.50 4.16
N ARG A 448 -5.59 27.76 3.09
CA ARG A 448 -4.59 28.17 2.12
C ARG A 448 -5.18 28.29 0.71
N ALA A 449 -4.84 29.35 0.00
CA ALA A 449 -5.12 29.51 -1.42
C ALA A 449 -3.88 29.11 -2.24
N ILE A 450 -4.04 28.14 -3.12
CA ILE A 450 -3.04 27.73 -4.12
C ILE A 450 -3.45 28.40 -5.41
N SER A 451 -2.83 29.53 -5.76
CA SER A 451 -3.16 30.32 -6.95
C SER A 451 -1.97 31.16 -7.37
N ALA A 452 -1.87 31.45 -8.66
CA ALA A 452 -0.92 32.40 -9.22
C ALA A 452 -1.35 33.87 -9.04
N ALA A 453 -2.61 34.11 -8.66
CA ALA A 453 -3.15 35.47 -8.47
C ALA A 453 -2.65 36.07 -7.16
N SER A 454 -2.09 37.28 -7.22
CA SER A 454 -1.54 37.99 -6.05
C SER A 454 -2.61 38.45 -5.05
N ASP A 455 -3.85 38.61 -5.50
CA ASP A 455 -5.02 38.99 -4.70
C ASP A 455 -5.79 37.78 -4.13
N ALA A 456 -5.30 36.55 -4.36
CA ALA A 456 -5.99 35.31 -3.94
C ALA A 456 -6.24 35.25 -2.43
N ARG A 457 -7.49 35.03 -2.06
CA ARG A 457 -7.97 34.81 -0.69
C ARG A 457 -8.71 33.50 -0.61
N VAL A 458 -8.97 33.03 0.59
CA VAL A 458 -9.85 31.88 0.80
C VAL A 458 -11.23 32.37 1.21
N VAL A 459 -12.25 31.89 0.50
CA VAL A 459 -13.66 32.05 0.85
C VAL A 459 -14.19 30.71 1.37
N TYR A 460 -15.03 30.70 2.40
CA TYR A 460 -15.48 29.48 3.02
C TYR A 460 -16.91 29.53 3.57
N THR A 461 -17.51 28.34 3.75
CA THR A 461 -18.76 28.10 4.46
C THR A 461 -18.57 26.95 5.45
N LEU A 462 -19.40 26.90 6.51
CA LEU A 462 -19.35 25.89 7.56
C LEU A 462 -20.56 24.93 7.54
N ASP A 463 -21.57 25.23 6.73
CA ASP A 463 -22.85 24.53 6.64
C ASP A 463 -22.95 23.64 5.39
N GLY A 464 -21.88 23.57 4.59
CA GLY A 464 -21.83 22.81 3.33
C GLY A 464 -22.45 23.52 2.12
N SER A 465 -22.94 24.76 2.26
CA SER A 465 -23.34 25.57 1.10
C SER A 465 -22.12 25.90 0.22
N GLU A 466 -22.34 26.15 -1.08
CA GLU A 466 -21.27 26.56 -1.98
C GLU A 466 -20.78 27.98 -1.62
N PRO A 467 -19.46 28.17 -1.42
CA PRO A 467 -18.92 29.50 -1.17
C PRO A 467 -19.15 30.45 -2.35
N THR A 468 -19.55 31.65 -2.05
CA THR A 468 -19.75 32.76 -3.00
C THR A 468 -18.82 33.92 -2.67
N VAL A 469 -18.78 34.93 -3.51
CA VAL A 469 -17.99 36.18 -3.27
C VAL A 469 -18.40 36.92 -1.98
N SER A 470 -19.61 36.67 -1.49
CA SER A 470 -20.14 37.26 -0.25
C SER A 470 -20.00 36.36 0.98
N SER A 471 -19.50 35.12 0.82
CA SER A 471 -19.25 34.24 1.95
C SER A 471 -18.08 34.74 2.81
N ALA A 472 -17.91 34.16 4.01
CA ALA A 472 -16.80 34.51 4.90
C ALA A 472 -15.45 34.35 4.17
N GLN A 473 -14.52 35.29 4.41
CA GLN A 473 -13.22 35.36 3.71
C GLN A 473 -12.08 35.50 4.73
N VAL A 474 -10.94 34.89 4.41
CA VAL A 474 -9.69 35.04 5.14
C VAL A 474 -8.52 35.23 4.18
N ALA A 475 -7.43 35.84 4.65
CA ALA A 475 -6.20 35.89 3.90
C ALA A 475 -5.57 34.50 3.76
N ASN A 476 -4.71 34.34 2.75
CA ASN A 476 -4.01 33.07 2.53
C ASN A 476 -3.12 32.74 3.75
N GLY A 477 -3.38 31.58 4.37
CA GLY A 477 -2.65 31.11 5.53
C GLY A 477 -3.26 31.49 6.88
N ASP A 478 -4.36 32.23 6.88
CA ASP A 478 -5.07 32.55 8.12
C ASP A 478 -5.77 31.32 8.72
N LYS A 479 -6.08 31.42 10.00
CA LYS A 479 -6.69 30.36 10.79
C LYS A 479 -8.16 30.67 11.08
N VAL A 480 -8.96 29.61 11.06
CA VAL A 480 -10.39 29.65 11.40
C VAL A 480 -10.65 28.61 12.47
N ILE A 481 -11.37 28.97 13.54
CA ILE A 481 -11.83 28.04 14.56
C ILE A 481 -13.14 27.45 14.07
N LEU A 482 -13.20 26.12 13.99
CA LEU A 482 -14.44 25.41 13.65
C LEU A 482 -15.30 25.27 14.92
N PRO A 483 -16.59 25.67 14.89
CA PRO A 483 -17.48 25.53 16.04
C PRO A 483 -17.75 24.07 16.37
N SER A 484 -18.28 23.83 17.56
CA SER A 484 -18.71 22.50 17.98
C SER A 484 -19.88 21.98 17.11
N GLY A 485 -19.90 20.68 16.83
CA GLY A 485 -20.97 20.00 16.10
C GLY A 485 -20.47 19.36 14.79
N ASN A 486 -21.43 18.99 13.95
CA ASN A 486 -21.13 18.45 12.63
C ASN A 486 -20.95 19.60 11.63
N ILE A 487 -19.74 19.80 11.17
CA ILE A 487 -19.38 20.87 10.25
C ILE A 487 -19.06 20.29 8.88
N THR A 488 -19.63 20.88 7.84
CA THR A 488 -19.24 20.66 6.46
C THR A 488 -18.53 21.92 5.96
N LEU A 489 -17.22 21.93 6.11
CA LEU A 489 -16.37 23.03 5.62
C LEU A 489 -16.21 22.90 4.11
N LYS A 490 -16.65 23.92 3.38
CA LYS A 490 -16.30 24.13 1.97
C LYS A 490 -15.41 25.36 1.85
N VAL A 491 -14.35 25.23 1.07
CA VAL A 491 -13.38 26.30 0.84
C VAL A 491 -13.16 26.50 -0.66
N GLY A 492 -13.06 27.74 -1.10
CA GLY A 492 -12.77 28.11 -2.49
C GLY A 492 -11.70 29.19 -2.57
N VAL A 493 -11.10 29.35 -3.74
CA VAL A 493 -10.21 30.46 -4.05
C VAL A 493 -11.05 31.63 -4.55
N LEU A 494 -10.91 32.78 -3.91
CA LEU A 494 -11.45 34.07 -4.40
C LEU A 494 -10.31 34.87 -4.98
N ALA A 495 -10.34 35.10 -6.30
CA ALA A 495 -9.38 35.93 -7.03
C ALA A 495 -10.08 36.65 -8.18
N GLY A 496 -9.72 37.90 -8.44
CA GLY A 496 -10.34 38.71 -9.50
C GLY A 496 -11.86 38.80 -9.39
N GLY A 497 -12.40 38.79 -8.16
CA GLY A 497 -13.86 38.87 -7.90
C GLY A 497 -14.64 37.62 -8.23
N ARG A 498 -14.00 36.45 -8.41
CA ARG A 498 -14.63 35.17 -8.75
C ARG A 498 -14.18 34.09 -7.80
N VAL A 499 -15.11 33.19 -7.42
CA VAL A 499 -14.81 31.98 -6.64
C VAL A 499 -14.57 30.81 -7.59
N SER A 500 -13.52 30.06 -7.34
CA SER A 500 -13.14 28.89 -8.12
C SER A 500 -12.61 27.77 -7.21
N HIS A 501 -12.61 26.54 -7.76
CA HIS A 501 -11.97 25.35 -7.18
C HIS A 501 -12.33 25.08 -5.72
N VAL A 502 -13.61 24.82 -5.47
CA VAL A 502 -14.13 24.50 -4.14
C VAL A 502 -13.69 23.11 -3.70
N HIS A 503 -13.14 23.03 -2.50
CA HIS A 503 -12.77 21.77 -1.84
C HIS A 503 -13.60 21.58 -0.58
N THR A 504 -14.10 20.36 -0.37
CA THR A 504 -14.98 20.01 0.76
C THR A 504 -14.27 19.16 1.78
N LYS A 505 -14.43 19.49 3.07
CA LYS A 505 -14.00 18.69 4.22
C LYS A 505 -15.17 18.55 5.20
N PHE A 506 -15.24 17.40 5.85
CA PHE A 506 -16.20 17.13 6.92
C PHE A 506 -15.44 17.10 8.25
N ALA A 507 -15.89 17.89 9.19
CA ALA A 507 -15.38 17.88 10.56
C ALA A 507 -16.56 17.67 11.52
N SER A 508 -16.36 16.81 12.51
CA SER A 508 -17.27 16.67 13.65
C SER A 508 -16.47 17.01 14.90
N SER A 509 -16.90 18.01 15.63
CA SER A 509 -16.28 18.40 16.89
C SER A 509 -17.10 17.87 18.06
N ARG A 510 -16.47 17.16 19.01
CA ARG A 510 -17.10 16.66 20.23
C ARG A 510 -16.46 17.33 21.45
N HIS A 511 -17.28 17.89 22.33
CA HIS A 511 -16.80 18.30 23.65
C HIS A 511 -16.51 17.06 24.50
N ILE A 512 -15.33 17.01 25.13
CA ILE A 512 -15.07 16.08 26.22
C ILE A 512 -15.81 16.69 27.44
N ARG A 513 -16.83 15.99 27.90
CA ARG A 513 -17.46 16.29 29.19
C ARG A 513 -16.64 15.73 30.33
#